data_90a2e087cfc7fe13d7771710757cf6f6
#
_entry.id   90a2e087cfc7fe13d7771710757cf6f6
#
_cell.length_a   1.000
_cell.length_b   1.000
_cell.length_c   1.000
_cell.angle_alpha   90.00
_cell.angle_beta   90.00
_cell.angle_gamma   90.00
#
_symmetry.space_group_name_H-M   'P 1'
#
loop_
_entity.id
_entity.type
_entity.pdbx_description
1 polymer ?
#
loop_
_entity_poly.entity_id
_entity_poly.type
_entity_poly.pdbx_seq_one_letter_code
_entity_poly.pdbx_strand_id
1 'polypeptide(L)'
;MPDHFKKAAFFKPRHVAGVKNNRIIELSPDPDVPLQRGAYQHAQQLAAEMGSVTSRWKAILDGKFIFGDLIEALIVNNNWLVRELWINTLSFDNNNVDSLENLLNGDFVQEMNVIISDYFYSHERSSLIRYAYDRLDRQDKFQLAACRTHMKTTLIWVDDGTPEGRKIVIEGSANLRSSANIESITVEECPVWFDVNRDLMASIVDRYKTINKPLKRDELWLAAQTAVQGKAI
;
A
#
# COMPACT_ATOMS: atom_id res chain seq x y z
N MET A 1 21.13 8.48 -44.96
CA MET A 1 20.84 8.33 -43.53
C MET A 1 19.41 7.82 -43.42
N PRO A 2 19.12 6.65 -42.95
CA PRO A 2 17.76 6.16 -42.90
C PRO A 2 17.09 6.64 -41.62
N ASP A 3 15.92 7.15 -41.82
CA ASP A 3 14.95 7.69 -40.86
C ASP A 3 14.26 6.54 -40.12
N HIS A 4 14.73 6.18 -38.93
CA HIS A 4 14.19 5.10 -38.11
C HIS A 4 13.53 5.55 -36.82
N PHE A 5 12.98 6.75 -36.79
CA PHE A 5 12.03 7.08 -35.72
C PHE A 5 10.62 6.67 -36.14
N LYS A 6 10.31 5.38 -36.03
CA LYS A 6 8.92 4.93 -36.00
C LYS A 6 8.24 5.59 -34.80
N LYS A 7 7.26 6.45 -35.10
CA LYS A 7 6.38 7.06 -34.10
C LYS A 7 5.88 5.96 -33.15
N ALA A 8 6.37 6.00 -31.90
CA ALA A 8 5.80 5.19 -30.84
C ALA A 8 4.29 5.51 -30.80
N ALA A 9 3.46 4.50 -30.98
CA ALA A 9 2.02 4.67 -30.85
C ALA A 9 1.75 5.23 -29.47
N PHE A 10 1.23 6.44 -29.37
CA PHE A 10 0.81 7.06 -28.13
C PHE A 10 -0.17 6.09 -27.45
N PHE A 11 0.25 5.50 -26.36
CA PHE A 11 -0.61 4.72 -25.50
C PHE A 11 -1.70 5.65 -25.00
N LYS A 12 -2.92 5.55 -25.55
CA LYS A 12 -4.06 6.26 -24.98
C LYS A 12 -4.27 5.69 -23.57
N PRO A 13 -4.14 6.48 -22.52
CA PRO A 13 -4.43 6.00 -21.18
C PRO A 13 -5.87 5.52 -21.16
N ARG A 14 -6.06 4.23 -20.94
CA ARG A 14 -7.41 3.70 -20.69
C ARG A 14 -7.81 4.22 -19.32
N HIS A 15 -8.70 5.20 -19.31
CA HIS A 15 -9.31 5.68 -18.07
C HIS A 15 -9.82 4.47 -17.27
N VAL A 16 -9.49 4.41 -16.00
CA VAL A 16 -10.17 3.53 -15.04
C VAL A 16 -11.62 4.01 -15.01
N ALA A 17 -12.48 3.32 -15.78
CA ALA A 17 -13.85 3.75 -16.00
C ALA A 17 -14.57 3.78 -14.64
N GLY A 18 -14.94 4.95 -14.19
CA GLY A 18 -15.85 5.17 -13.07
C GLY A 18 -15.27 5.74 -11.78
N VAL A 19 -13.96 6.00 -11.67
CA VAL A 19 -13.41 6.80 -10.57
C VAL A 19 -13.31 8.25 -11.06
N LYS A 20 -14.38 9.00 -10.90
CA LYS A 20 -14.36 10.45 -11.10
C LYS A 20 -13.92 11.09 -9.78
N ASN A 21 -12.63 11.33 -9.63
CA ASN A 21 -12.14 12.16 -8.55
C ASN A 21 -11.35 13.33 -9.15
N ASN A 22 -12.05 14.33 -9.63
CA ASN A 22 -11.49 15.59 -10.12
C ASN A 22 -11.39 16.62 -8.99
N ARG A 23 -11.10 16.21 -7.76
CA ARG A 23 -10.85 17.15 -6.67
C ARG A 23 -9.42 17.64 -6.76
N ILE A 24 -9.25 18.91 -7.10
CA ILE A 24 -8.01 19.64 -6.80
C ILE A 24 -8.11 20.01 -5.33
N ILE A 25 -7.20 19.47 -4.53
CA ILE A 25 -7.07 19.81 -3.12
C ILE A 25 -5.80 20.63 -2.99
N GLU A 26 -5.94 21.88 -2.63
CA GLU A 26 -4.81 22.70 -2.24
C GLU A 26 -4.39 22.29 -0.82
N LEU A 27 -3.30 21.56 -0.72
CA LEU A 27 -2.64 21.27 0.54
C LEU A 27 -1.59 22.35 0.76
N SER A 28 -1.92 23.34 1.55
CA SER A 28 -0.89 24.23 2.08
C SER A 28 -0.09 23.45 3.12
N PRO A 29 1.24 23.32 2.98
CA PRO A 29 2.05 22.73 4.01
C PRO A 29 1.91 23.56 5.29
N ASP A 30 1.61 22.89 6.40
CA ASP A 30 1.60 23.57 7.70
C ASP A 30 3.01 24.09 7.98
N PRO A 31 3.22 25.42 8.09
CA PRO A 31 4.54 25.98 8.31
C PRO A 31 5.10 25.61 9.70
N ASP A 32 4.24 25.24 10.64
CA ASP A 32 4.63 24.92 12.01
C ASP A 32 5.08 23.46 12.18
N VAL A 33 4.88 22.60 11.15
CA VAL A 33 5.34 21.22 11.19
C VAL A 33 6.78 21.12 10.70
N PRO A 34 7.74 20.72 11.54
CA PRO A 34 9.12 20.59 11.16
C PRO A 34 9.32 19.61 9.99
N LEU A 35 10.18 19.97 9.04
CA LEU A 35 10.57 19.11 7.93
C LEU A 35 11.94 18.49 8.21
N GLN A 36 11.96 17.16 8.38
CA GLN A 36 13.19 16.36 8.50
C GLN A 36 13.60 15.78 7.14
N ARG A 37 14.91 15.65 6.90
CA ARG A 37 15.45 15.10 5.65
C ARG A 37 16.65 14.21 5.93
N GLY A 38 16.75 13.09 5.22
CA GLY A 38 17.86 12.16 5.36
C GLY A 38 17.91 11.10 4.26
N ALA A 39 18.99 10.32 4.26
CA ALA A 39 19.18 9.15 3.43
C ALA A 39 19.40 7.93 4.32
N TYR A 40 18.70 6.83 4.05
CA TYR A 40 18.64 5.68 4.94
C TYR A 40 18.82 4.37 4.18
N GLN A 41 19.53 3.41 4.79
CA GLN A 41 19.72 2.05 4.28
C GLN A 41 18.87 1.03 5.02
N HIS A 42 18.41 1.34 6.24
CA HIS A 42 17.71 0.41 7.11
C HIS A 42 16.41 1.02 7.64
N ALA A 43 15.34 0.26 7.51
CA ALA A 43 13.99 0.67 7.92
C ALA A 43 13.91 0.95 9.42
N GLN A 44 14.54 0.11 10.26
CA GLN A 44 14.56 0.26 11.71
C GLN A 44 15.23 1.55 12.15
N GLN A 45 16.32 1.96 11.49
CA GLN A 45 16.98 3.23 11.79
C GLN A 45 16.05 4.40 11.50
N LEU A 46 15.43 4.41 10.31
CA LEU A 46 14.51 5.48 9.94
C LEU A 46 13.30 5.54 10.89
N ALA A 47 12.71 4.38 11.21
CA ALA A 47 11.59 4.31 12.15
C ALA A 47 11.94 4.83 13.54
N ALA A 48 13.16 4.50 14.04
CA ALA A 48 13.62 4.97 15.34
C ALA A 48 13.83 6.49 15.36
N GLU A 49 14.35 7.08 14.28
CA GLU A 49 14.53 8.53 14.16
C GLU A 49 13.20 9.27 13.98
N MET A 50 12.24 8.69 13.24
CA MET A 50 10.90 9.25 13.09
C MET A 50 10.13 9.26 14.41
N GLY A 51 10.36 8.26 15.26
CA GLY A 51 9.60 8.10 16.50
C GLY A 51 8.10 8.08 16.21
N SER A 52 7.34 8.91 16.91
CA SER A 52 5.88 9.00 16.75
C SER A 52 5.39 9.81 15.54
N VAL A 53 6.28 10.17 14.61
CA VAL A 53 5.94 10.94 13.39
C VAL A 53 5.28 12.29 13.74
N THR A 54 5.96 13.09 14.56
CA THR A 54 5.52 14.47 14.90
C THR A 54 6.05 15.52 13.91
N SER A 55 6.84 15.09 12.94
CA SER A 55 7.46 15.93 11.92
C SER A 55 7.11 15.39 10.53
N ARG A 56 7.20 16.24 9.53
CA ARG A 56 7.19 15.81 8.13
C ARG A 56 8.57 15.31 7.74
N TRP A 57 8.62 14.12 7.14
CA TRP A 57 9.86 13.48 6.72
C TRP A 57 9.95 13.38 5.21
N LYS A 58 11.13 13.68 4.67
CA LYS A 58 11.51 13.34 3.30
C LYS A 58 12.79 12.53 3.35
N ALA A 59 12.70 11.26 2.97
CA ALA A 59 13.81 10.34 3.00
C ALA A 59 14.17 9.82 1.62
N ILE A 60 15.47 9.69 1.36
CA ILE A 60 16.02 8.92 0.25
C ILE A 60 16.35 7.53 0.81
N LEU A 61 15.88 6.50 0.13
CA LEU A 61 16.08 5.10 0.50
C LEU A 61 17.15 4.50 -0.40
N ASP A 62 18.14 3.86 0.20
CA ASP A 62 19.11 3.04 -0.52
C ASP A 62 18.45 1.77 -1.05
N GLY A 63 18.97 1.21 -2.15
CA GLY A 63 18.41 0.01 -2.80
C GLY A 63 18.43 -1.28 -1.96
N LYS A 64 18.93 -1.24 -0.72
CA LYS A 64 18.82 -2.32 0.27
C LYS A 64 17.67 -2.11 1.26
N PHE A 65 17.00 -0.98 1.19
CA PHE A 65 15.90 -0.64 2.08
C PHE A 65 14.67 -1.48 1.76
N ILE A 66 14.09 -2.13 2.77
CA ILE A 66 12.84 -2.88 2.66
C ILE A 66 11.72 -2.01 3.21
N PHE A 67 10.85 -1.52 2.34
CA PHE A 67 9.82 -0.57 2.73
C PHE A 67 8.74 -1.20 3.64
N GLY A 68 8.42 -2.49 3.43
CA GLY A 68 7.51 -3.23 4.32
C GLY A 68 7.96 -3.23 5.77
N ASP A 69 9.27 -3.37 6.01
CA ASP A 69 9.85 -3.36 7.36
C ASP A 69 9.72 -1.99 8.04
N LEU A 70 9.67 -0.89 7.26
CA LEU A 70 9.44 0.44 7.82
C LEU A 70 8.05 0.56 8.43
N ILE A 71 7.03 0.03 7.74
CA ILE A 71 5.64 0.06 8.21
C ILE A 71 5.54 -0.73 9.52
N GLU A 72 6.08 -1.95 9.55
CA GLU A 72 6.11 -2.77 10.76
C GLU A 72 6.85 -2.06 11.90
N ALA A 73 8.06 -1.56 11.64
CA ALA A 73 8.89 -0.91 12.66
C ALA A 73 8.21 0.35 13.22
N LEU A 74 7.58 1.17 12.40
CA LEU A 74 6.83 2.35 12.88
C LEU A 74 5.69 1.96 13.80
N ILE A 75 4.90 0.96 13.45
CA ILE A 75 3.75 0.52 14.22
C ILE A 75 4.21 -0.13 15.53
N VAL A 76 5.15 -1.07 15.46
CA VAL A 76 5.60 -1.84 16.63
C VAL A 76 6.41 -0.99 17.60
N ASN A 77 7.38 -0.19 17.11
CA ASN A 77 8.22 0.63 17.98
C ASN A 77 7.43 1.69 18.77
N ASN A 78 6.35 2.18 18.19
CA ASN A 78 5.47 3.14 18.84
C ASN A 78 4.31 2.50 19.61
N ASN A 79 4.20 1.17 19.56
CA ASN A 79 3.08 0.43 20.14
C ASN A 79 1.72 0.98 19.68
N TRP A 80 1.61 1.31 18.39
CA TRP A 80 0.38 1.84 17.84
C TRP A 80 -0.68 0.76 17.68
N LEU A 81 -1.89 1.07 18.13
CA LEU A 81 -3.09 0.35 17.73
C LEU A 81 -3.63 1.01 16.46
N VAL A 82 -3.68 0.28 15.37
CA VAL A 82 -4.06 0.80 14.05
C VAL A 82 -5.47 0.33 13.73
N ARG A 83 -6.39 1.27 13.55
CA ARG A 83 -7.78 0.98 13.14
C ARG A 83 -7.83 0.45 11.72
N GLU A 84 -7.16 1.16 10.80
CA GLU A 84 -7.10 0.81 9.38
C GLU A 84 -5.67 0.99 8.87
N LEU A 85 -5.16 -0.03 8.20
CA LEU A 85 -3.93 0.01 7.42
C LEU A 85 -4.26 -0.18 5.95
N TRP A 86 -4.00 0.83 5.14
CA TRP A 86 -4.20 0.80 3.70
C TRP A 86 -2.86 0.85 2.99
N ILE A 87 -2.62 -0.07 2.06
CA ILE A 87 -1.38 -0.14 1.29
C ILE A 87 -1.71 -0.23 -0.19
N ASN A 88 -1.21 0.72 -0.97
CA ASN A 88 -1.22 0.64 -2.43
C ASN A 88 0.22 0.50 -2.93
N THR A 89 0.53 -0.58 -3.63
CA THR A 89 1.87 -0.93 -4.11
C THR A 89 1.79 -1.65 -5.46
N LEU A 90 2.86 -1.63 -6.25
CA LEU A 90 2.89 -2.48 -7.45
C LEU A 90 3.03 -3.96 -7.11
N SER A 91 3.83 -4.26 -6.09
CA SER A 91 4.24 -5.63 -5.75
C SER A 91 4.76 -5.74 -4.33
N PHE A 92 4.78 -6.96 -3.82
CA PHE A 92 5.38 -7.35 -2.54
C PHE A 92 6.14 -8.68 -2.71
N ASP A 93 6.82 -9.14 -1.66
CA ASP A 93 7.45 -10.46 -1.58
C ASP A 93 7.05 -11.21 -0.29
N ASN A 94 7.60 -12.40 -0.08
CA ASN A 94 7.26 -13.22 1.10
C ASN A 94 7.60 -12.52 2.42
N ASN A 95 8.74 -11.81 2.48
CA ASN A 95 9.16 -11.13 3.71
C ASN A 95 8.15 -10.03 4.07
N ASN A 96 7.62 -9.32 3.07
CA ASN A 96 6.59 -8.31 3.33
C ASN A 96 5.29 -8.94 3.85
N VAL A 97 4.91 -10.11 3.33
CA VAL A 97 3.75 -10.86 3.84
C VAL A 97 3.97 -11.25 5.30
N ASP A 98 5.17 -11.72 5.64
CA ASP A 98 5.52 -12.11 7.01
C ASP A 98 5.49 -10.90 7.96
N SER A 99 6.01 -9.73 7.54
CA SER A 99 5.91 -8.47 8.31
C SER A 99 4.46 -8.05 8.53
N LEU A 100 3.63 -8.12 7.49
CA LEU A 100 2.20 -7.79 7.61
C LEU A 100 1.45 -8.81 8.49
N GLU A 101 1.82 -10.09 8.43
CA GLU A 101 1.26 -11.11 9.31
C GLU A 101 1.60 -10.85 10.78
N ASN A 102 2.83 -10.41 11.08
CA ASN A 102 3.23 -10.05 12.44
C ASN A 102 2.32 -8.94 13.02
N LEU A 103 1.98 -7.94 12.20
CA LEU A 103 1.06 -6.87 12.61
C LEU A 103 -0.35 -7.37 12.93
N LEU A 104 -0.85 -8.33 12.15
CA LEU A 104 -2.18 -8.93 12.38
C LEU A 104 -2.18 -9.88 13.57
N ASN A 105 -1.14 -10.72 13.71
CA ASN A 105 -1.01 -11.68 14.81
C ASN A 105 -0.74 -11.01 16.16
N GLY A 106 -0.06 -9.87 16.15
CA GLY A 106 0.20 -9.05 17.33
C GLY A 106 -0.96 -8.15 17.73
N ASP A 107 -2.10 -8.23 17.01
CA ASP A 107 -3.27 -7.37 17.19
C ASP A 107 -2.96 -5.86 17.08
N PHE A 108 -1.87 -5.50 16.41
CA PHE A 108 -1.55 -4.10 16.14
C PHE A 108 -2.48 -3.46 15.12
N VAL A 109 -3.06 -4.25 14.19
CA VAL A 109 -3.90 -3.78 13.10
C VAL A 109 -5.26 -4.44 13.16
N GLN A 110 -6.34 -3.65 13.17
CA GLN A 110 -7.71 -4.12 13.20
C GLN A 110 -8.26 -4.44 11.81
N GLU A 111 -7.92 -3.63 10.81
CA GLU A 111 -8.30 -3.82 9.41
C GLU A 111 -7.13 -3.50 8.49
N MET A 112 -6.88 -4.39 7.52
CA MET A 112 -5.80 -4.25 6.54
C MET A 112 -6.33 -4.40 5.12
N ASN A 113 -6.13 -3.38 4.30
CA ASN A 113 -6.51 -3.34 2.90
C ASN A 113 -5.27 -3.15 2.02
N VAL A 114 -5.02 -4.07 1.11
CA VAL A 114 -3.87 -4.04 0.19
C VAL A 114 -4.35 -3.96 -1.25
N ILE A 115 -3.86 -2.98 -1.99
CA ILE A 115 -4.13 -2.79 -3.42
C ILE A 115 -2.83 -3.03 -4.18
N ILE A 116 -2.88 -3.90 -5.18
CA ILE A 116 -1.74 -4.26 -6.00
C ILE A 116 -2.02 -4.02 -7.49
N SER A 117 -0.95 -4.04 -8.29
CA SER A 117 -1.13 -3.97 -9.74
C SER A 117 -1.78 -5.25 -10.28
N ASP A 118 -2.65 -5.10 -11.28
CA ASP A 118 -3.27 -6.21 -12.01
C ASP A 118 -2.21 -7.09 -12.72
N TYR A 119 -1.11 -6.49 -13.16
CA TYR A 119 0.03 -7.21 -13.72
C TYR A 119 0.66 -8.16 -12.69
N PHE A 120 0.99 -7.66 -11.51
CA PHE A 120 1.56 -8.49 -10.44
C PHE A 120 0.59 -9.59 -10.01
N TYR A 121 -0.69 -9.25 -9.83
CA TYR A 121 -1.72 -10.22 -9.49
C TYR A 121 -1.81 -11.37 -10.51
N SER A 122 -1.80 -11.05 -11.80
CA SER A 122 -1.91 -12.07 -12.85
C SER A 122 -0.71 -13.02 -12.93
N HIS A 123 0.50 -12.53 -12.62
CA HIS A 123 1.73 -13.31 -12.68
C HIS A 123 1.98 -14.14 -11.40
N GLU A 124 1.61 -13.61 -10.25
CA GLU A 124 1.89 -14.22 -8.94
C GLU A 124 0.69 -14.92 -8.30
N ARG A 125 -0.36 -15.10 -9.06
CA ARG A 125 -1.67 -15.56 -8.57
C ARG A 125 -1.63 -16.93 -7.90
N SER A 126 -0.90 -17.88 -8.47
CA SER A 126 -0.79 -19.26 -7.97
C SER A 126 0.27 -19.44 -6.89
N SER A 127 1.12 -18.44 -6.70
CA SER A 127 2.26 -18.47 -5.78
C SER A 127 2.07 -17.48 -4.64
N LEU A 128 2.55 -16.28 -4.82
CA LEU A 128 2.66 -15.26 -3.77
C LEU A 128 1.30 -14.68 -3.34
N ILE A 129 0.34 -14.55 -4.26
CA ILE A 129 -1.01 -14.11 -3.90
C ILE A 129 -1.70 -15.15 -3.02
N ARG A 130 -1.53 -16.44 -3.36
CA ARG A 130 -2.04 -17.52 -2.51
C ARG A 130 -1.40 -17.49 -1.14
N TYR A 131 -0.08 -17.36 -1.08
CA TYR A 131 0.66 -17.27 0.17
C TYR A 131 0.15 -16.09 1.03
N ALA A 132 -0.05 -14.91 0.43
CA ALA A 132 -0.60 -13.77 1.14
C ALA A 132 -1.98 -14.04 1.75
N TYR A 133 -2.90 -14.67 1.00
CA TYR A 133 -4.19 -15.04 1.55
C TYR A 133 -4.11 -16.08 2.66
N ASP A 134 -3.26 -17.11 2.48
CA ASP A 134 -3.08 -18.16 3.48
C ASP A 134 -2.55 -17.61 4.80
N ARG A 135 -1.77 -16.54 4.76
CA ARG A 135 -1.14 -15.93 5.93
C ARG A 135 -1.95 -14.77 6.52
N LEU A 136 -2.52 -13.90 5.68
CA LEU A 136 -3.11 -12.63 6.11
C LEU A 136 -4.63 -12.70 6.28
N ASP A 137 -5.35 -13.56 5.56
CA ASP A 137 -6.81 -13.63 5.65
C ASP A 137 -7.28 -14.36 6.91
N ARG A 138 -7.02 -13.72 8.05
CA ARG A 138 -7.39 -14.21 9.37
C ARG A 138 -8.42 -13.29 10.00
N GLN A 139 -9.49 -13.86 10.54
CA GLN A 139 -10.53 -13.14 11.27
C GLN A 139 -11.17 -11.99 10.47
N ASP A 140 -11.25 -12.13 9.16
CA ASP A 140 -11.80 -11.12 8.25
C ASP A 140 -11.11 -9.73 8.29
N LYS A 141 -9.92 -9.65 8.86
CA LYS A 141 -9.17 -8.40 8.98
C LYS A 141 -8.45 -7.96 7.71
N PHE A 142 -8.35 -8.85 6.71
CA PHE A 142 -7.55 -8.61 5.49
C PHE A 142 -8.41 -8.58 4.23
N GLN A 143 -8.14 -7.62 3.34
CA GLN A 143 -8.72 -7.56 2.01
C GLN A 143 -7.65 -7.21 0.97
N LEU A 144 -7.65 -7.93 -0.16
CA LEU A 144 -6.80 -7.64 -1.31
C LEU A 144 -7.64 -7.20 -2.51
N ALA A 145 -7.19 -6.15 -3.19
CA ALA A 145 -7.74 -5.71 -4.47
C ALA A 145 -6.62 -5.63 -5.53
N ALA A 146 -7.00 -5.86 -6.80
CA ALA A 146 -6.06 -5.77 -7.92
C ALA A 146 -6.62 -4.85 -9.01
N CYS A 147 -5.86 -3.81 -9.37
CA CYS A 147 -6.25 -2.87 -10.41
C CYS A 147 -5.02 -2.31 -11.14
N ARG A 148 -5.25 -1.51 -12.19
CA ARG A 148 -4.17 -0.76 -12.85
C ARG A 148 -3.75 0.42 -11.99
N THR A 149 -2.87 0.17 -11.05
CA THR A 149 -2.29 1.21 -10.20
C THR A 149 -0.78 1.30 -10.40
N HIS A 150 -0.23 2.49 -10.20
CA HIS A 150 1.21 2.75 -10.04
C HIS A 150 1.49 3.56 -8.77
N MET A 151 0.47 3.77 -7.94
CA MET A 151 0.62 4.44 -6.66
C MET A 151 1.44 3.60 -5.70
N LYS A 152 2.18 4.25 -4.83
CA LYS A 152 2.85 3.69 -3.67
C LYS A 152 2.50 4.59 -2.50
N THR A 153 1.41 4.22 -1.85
CA THR A 153 0.83 5.00 -0.77
C THR A 153 0.45 4.06 0.36
N THR A 154 0.88 4.37 1.56
CA THR A 154 0.46 3.69 2.78
C THR A 154 -0.24 4.68 3.68
N LEU A 155 -1.40 4.29 4.20
CA LEU A 155 -2.18 5.07 5.14
C LEU A 155 -2.28 4.29 6.46
N ILE A 156 -1.95 4.94 7.57
CA ILE A 156 -1.99 4.34 8.90
C ILE A 156 -2.93 5.19 9.76
N TRP A 157 -4.10 4.66 10.11
CA TRP A 157 -5.03 5.29 11.02
C TRP A 157 -4.80 4.77 12.43
N VAL A 158 -4.08 5.53 13.23
CA VAL A 158 -3.72 5.15 14.60
C VAL A 158 -4.84 5.52 15.56
N ASP A 159 -5.22 4.57 16.42
CA ASP A 159 -6.11 4.83 17.56
C ASP A 159 -5.32 5.48 18.69
N ASP A 160 -5.60 6.72 18.97
CA ASP A 160 -5.01 7.49 20.08
C ASP A 160 -6.00 7.73 21.23
N GLY A 161 -7.13 7.02 21.19
CA GLY A 161 -8.23 7.17 22.14
C GLY A 161 -9.23 8.26 21.80
N THR A 162 -8.99 9.01 20.70
CA THR A 162 -9.97 9.99 20.18
C THR A 162 -10.74 9.42 18.99
N PRO A 163 -11.95 9.91 18.69
CA PRO A 163 -12.69 9.46 17.50
C PRO A 163 -11.95 9.71 16.19
N GLU A 164 -11.23 10.82 16.09
CA GLU A 164 -10.49 11.25 14.92
C GLU A 164 -9.24 10.38 14.70
N GLY A 165 -8.58 9.98 15.78
CA GLY A 165 -7.30 9.26 15.73
C GLY A 165 -6.23 10.06 15.01
N ARG A 166 -5.05 9.46 14.87
CA ARG A 166 -3.96 10.05 14.08
C ARG A 166 -3.92 9.45 12.70
N LYS A 167 -3.74 10.27 11.68
CA LYS A 167 -3.83 9.89 10.27
C LYS A 167 -2.50 10.16 9.57
N ILE A 168 -1.71 9.11 9.42
CA ILE A 168 -0.37 9.16 8.85
C ILE A 168 -0.41 8.69 7.41
N VAL A 169 0.26 9.43 6.54
CA VAL A 169 0.40 9.16 5.11
C VAL A 169 1.86 8.93 4.78
N ILE A 170 2.15 7.85 4.08
CA ILE A 170 3.47 7.57 3.51
C ILE A 170 3.31 7.46 2.00
N GLU A 171 4.01 8.29 1.25
CA GLU A 171 3.98 8.30 -0.22
C GLU A 171 5.37 8.33 -0.80
N GLY A 172 5.55 7.73 -1.97
CA GLY A 172 6.84 7.78 -2.63
C GLY A 172 6.96 6.92 -3.87
N SER A 173 8.19 6.57 -4.19
CA SER A 173 8.49 5.69 -5.32
C SER A 173 8.68 4.22 -4.89
N ALA A 174 8.92 3.94 -3.60
CA ALA A 174 9.23 2.62 -3.08
C ALA A 174 8.02 1.67 -3.08
N ASN A 175 8.20 0.47 -3.65
CA ASN A 175 7.26 -0.64 -3.44
C ASN A 175 7.50 -1.28 -2.07
N LEU A 176 6.57 -2.14 -1.61
CA LEU A 176 6.76 -2.90 -0.37
C LEU A 176 8.05 -3.71 -0.41
N ARG A 177 8.26 -4.46 -1.48
CA ARG A 177 9.48 -5.25 -1.65
C ARG A 177 10.70 -4.36 -1.87
N SER A 178 11.87 -4.85 -1.48
CA SER A 178 13.12 -4.20 -1.81
C SER A 178 13.34 -4.10 -3.33
N SER A 179 13.96 -3.02 -3.76
CA SER A 179 14.47 -2.87 -5.12
C SER A 179 15.94 -2.50 -5.05
N ALA A 180 16.68 -2.73 -6.14
CA ALA A 180 18.07 -2.26 -6.24
C ALA A 180 18.15 -0.75 -6.57
N ASN A 181 16.99 -0.07 -6.65
CA ASN A 181 16.89 1.32 -7.03
C ASN A 181 17.03 2.24 -5.81
N ILE A 182 17.46 3.46 -6.06
CA ILE A 182 17.32 4.54 -5.09
C ILE A 182 15.86 5.02 -5.16
N GLU A 183 15.21 5.04 -4.02
CA GLU A 183 13.82 5.42 -3.88
C GLU A 183 13.67 6.65 -2.96
N SER A 184 12.50 7.27 -2.97
CA SER A 184 12.20 8.37 -2.06
C SER A 184 10.83 8.19 -1.43
N ILE A 185 10.69 8.64 -0.19
CA ILE A 185 9.41 8.68 0.50
C ILE A 185 9.20 10.03 1.19
N THR A 186 7.93 10.34 1.38
CA THR A 186 7.44 11.38 2.30
C THR A 186 6.59 10.70 3.35
N VAL A 187 6.79 11.03 4.61
CA VAL A 187 5.99 10.55 5.75
C VAL A 187 5.52 11.74 6.54
N GLU A 188 4.22 11.85 6.75
CA GLU A 188 3.64 12.95 7.51
C GLU A 188 2.29 12.58 8.11
N GLU A 189 1.91 13.26 9.17
CA GLU A 189 0.55 13.26 9.68
C GLU A 189 -0.25 14.30 8.87
N CYS A 190 -1.21 13.85 8.07
CA CYS A 190 -2.01 14.72 7.20
C CYS A 190 -3.44 14.17 7.08
N PRO A 191 -4.36 14.54 7.99
CA PRO A 191 -5.72 14.01 7.99
C PRO A 191 -6.47 14.24 6.68
N VAL A 192 -6.34 15.44 6.09
CA VAL A 192 -7.04 15.78 4.84
C VAL A 192 -6.59 14.90 3.68
N TRP A 193 -5.28 14.72 3.52
CA TRP A 193 -4.74 13.89 2.44
C TRP A 193 -4.95 12.40 2.69
N PHE A 194 -4.94 11.99 3.95
CA PHE A 194 -5.33 10.65 4.35
C PHE A 194 -6.76 10.33 3.90
N ASP A 195 -7.74 11.17 4.23
CA ASP A 195 -9.15 10.93 3.93
C ASP A 195 -9.40 10.85 2.42
N VAL A 196 -8.74 11.71 1.64
CA VAL A 196 -8.83 11.69 0.17
C VAL A 196 -8.30 10.36 -0.40
N ASN A 197 -7.13 9.92 0.05
CA ASN A 197 -6.54 8.66 -0.42
C ASN A 197 -7.35 7.46 0.08
N ARG A 198 -7.81 7.49 1.32
CA ARG A 198 -8.61 6.42 1.92
C ARG A 198 -9.92 6.22 1.15
N ASP A 199 -10.64 7.29 0.82
CA ASP A 199 -11.88 7.23 0.04
C ASP A 199 -11.64 6.66 -1.37
N LEU A 200 -10.54 7.07 -2.01
CA LEU A 200 -10.13 6.51 -3.30
C LEU A 200 -9.83 5.02 -3.17
N MET A 201 -9.00 4.63 -2.20
CA MET A 201 -8.59 3.24 -2.00
C MET A 201 -9.77 2.35 -1.61
N ALA A 202 -10.70 2.85 -0.78
CA ALA A 202 -11.94 2.14 -0.43
C ALA A 202 -12.80 1.89 -1.68
N SER A 203 -12.95 2.88 -2.55
CA SER A 203 -13.69 2.71 -3.81
C SER A 203 -13.04 1.70 -4.76
N ILE A 204 -11.70 1.59 -4.74
CA ILE A 204 -10.96 0.59 -5.50
C ILE A 204 -11.20 -0.80 -4.89
N VAL A 205 -11.11 -0.95 -3.58
CA VAL A 205 -11.34 -2.23 -2.90
C VAL A 205 -12.76 -2.72 -3.15
N ASP A 206 -13.77 -1.86 -3.02
CA ASP A 206 -15.15 -2.23 -3.30
C ASP A 206 -15.35 -2.80 -4.71
N ARG A 207 -14.67 -2.20 -5.68
CA ARG A 207 -14.86 -2.54 -7.10
C ARG A 207 -13.98 -3.67 -7.60
N TYR A 208 -12.76 -3.78 -7.05
CA TYR A 208 -11.71 -4.65 -7.55
C TYR A 208 -11.19 -5.65 -6.53
N LYS A 209 -11.91 -5.86 -5.42
CA LYS A 209 -11.60 -6.92 -4.46
C LYS A 209 -11.46 -8.26 -5.16
N THR A 210 -10.43 -8.97 -4.84
CA THR A 210 -10.09 -10.24 -5.48
C THR A 210 -10.86 -11.41 -4.88
N ILE A 211 -11.38 -11.26 -3.66
CA ILE A 211 -12.13 -12.27 -2.92
C ILE A 211 -13.38 -11.64 -2.30
N ASN A 212 -14.49 -12.37 -2.39
CA ASN A 212 -15.74 -12.02 -1.74
C ASN A 212 -15.85 -12.78 -0.41
N LYS A 213 -15.64 -12.12 0.71
CA LYS A 213 -15.53 -12.68 2.07
C LYS A 213 -16.65 -13.60 2.58
N PRO A 214 -17.91 -13.57 2.06
CA PRO A 214 -18.94 -14.56 2.46
C PRO A 214 -18.66 -16.00 2.06
N LEU A 215 -17.71 -16.23 1.15
CA LEU A 215 -17.38 -17.58 0.69
C LEU A 215 -16.42 -18.27 1.65
N LYS A 216 -16.62 -19.56 1.93
CA LYS A 216 -15.67 -20.35 2.71
C LYS A 216 -14.32 -20.45 1.99
N ARG A 217 -13.25 -20.65 2.75
CA ARG A 217 -11.85 -20.61 2.26
C ARG A 217 -11.60 -21.46 1.01
N ASP A 218 -12.17 -22.65 0.94
CA ASP A 218 -12.01 -23.56 -0.21
C ASP A 218 -12.84 -23.10 -1.43
N GLU A 219 -14.01 -22.50 -1.17
CA GLU A 219 -14.87 -21.92 -2.21
C GLU A 219 -14.27 -20.64 -2.80
N LEU A 220 -13.53 -19.87 -2.01
CA LEU A 220 -12.79 -18.68 -2.45
C LEU A 220 -11.71 -19.05 -3.47
N TRP A 221 -10.98 -20.14 -3.22
CA TRP A 221 -9.99 -20.65 -4.15
C TRP A 221 -10.62 -21.15 -5.46
N LEU A 222 -11.72 -21.86 -5.36
CA LEU A 222 -12.46 -22.35 -6.52
C LEU A 222 -12.98 -21.17 -7.36
N ALA A 223 -13.59 -20.16 -6.74
CA ALA A 223 -14.07 -18.97 -7.40
C ALA A 223 -12.92 -18.16 -8.04
N ALA A 224 -11.79 -18.04 -7.35
CA ALA A 224 -10.61 -17.38 -7.88
C ALA A 224 -10.00 -18.14 -9.08
N GLN A 225 -10.00 -19.45 -9.07
CA GLN A 225 -9.55 -20.28 -10.21
C GLN A 225 -10.52 -20.25 -11.38
N THR A 226 -11.84 -20.29 -11.12
CA THR A 226 -12.89 -20.31 -12.15
C THR A 226 -13.00 -18.97 -12.88
N ALA A 227 -12.83 -17.86 -12.19
CA ALA A 227 -12.82 -16.51 -12.78
C ALA A 227 -11.69 -16.30 -13.81
N VAL A 228 -10.64 -17.16 -13.79
CA VAL A 228 -9.53 -17.13 -14.76
C VAL A 228 -9.86 -17.90 -16.03
N GLN A 229 -10.52 -19.04 -15.87
CA GLN A 229 -10.86 -19.89 -17.03
C GLN A 229 -11.92 -19.24 -17.92
N GLY A 230 -12.81 -18.39 -17.36
CA GLY A 230 -13.81 -17.63 -18.12
C GLY A 230 -13.32 -16.39 -18.85
N LYS A 231 -12.04 -16.00 -18.71
CA LYS A 231 -11.42 -14.86 -19.43
C LYS A 231 -10.43 -15.26 -20.53
N ALA A 232 -10.33 -16.54 -20.83
CA ALA A 232 -9.46 -17.10 -21.87
C ALA A 232 -10.27 -17.45 -23.15
N ILE A 233 -11.24 -16.59 -23.52
CA ILE A 233 -11.90 -16.60 -24.84
C ILE A 233 -11.78 -15.20 -25.43
#